data_7bea6073b3b53c4d21352f9f429c93ee
#
_entry.id   7bea6073b3b53c4d21352f9f429c93ee
#
_cell.length_a   1.000
_cell.length_b   1.000
_cell.length_c   1.000
_cell.angle_alpha   90.00
_cell.angle_beta   90.00
_cell.angle_gamma   90.00
#
_symmetry.space_group_name_H-M   'P 1'
#
loop_
_entity.id
_entity.type
_entity.pdbx_description
1 polymer ?
#
loop_
_entity_poly.entity_id
_entity_poly.type
_entity_poly.pdbx_seq_one_letter_code
_entity_poly.pdbx_strand_id
1 'polypeptide(L)'
;MGNVNVLVVGGSGSGKSACYSKPNAYQMLGSYVFTDPKGELYDDTAGYLKEHGYDIKVLNLVNPANSDGYNPLMHITSEVDVDVIAHTIVKGQEAEGKSSDPFWDDNAEMLLKALIYYLIATRPEEERNLASCAELVRAANNNNGTSLLSELMSELPFDHPARTNFKSIEIASEKTYSSILSTLQSKLGKFDSKEIAEVTSTNTINFEDIANHKTALYVISSDTHTAYNFLLTIFFAQMIQQLYNYADENGGKLKTRTYFILDEFANIGQIPDFDKKISTSRSRGISFSVILQNLDQLEAVYEKSHETIMGNCDTHVFLGSNSFKTVEYFSKALGEKTITRDNISVNKDKQMARQGYSTSDQIMARALMTPDELRRMDNDLCIIYEKGLKPIKAKKYYYFETPMIKQLNEYKLNHLEFDVGNRGEWRKFNPNNPYFEEEKEQPKDLKVDSLDDLFNDDDNKQESNEKPKNKTNSIPDAPILPDSDDFSYDIQKELEAKFDELFGTEGSDTSNKNS
;
A
#
# COMPACT_ATOMS: atom_id res chain seq x y z
N MET A 1 -3.95 -34.31 1.33
CA MET A 1 -3.32 -33.21 0.58
C MET A 1 -2.92 -32.14 1.60
N GLY A 2 -1.65 -31.66 1.57
CA GLY A 2 -1.15 -30.63 2.47
C GLY A 2 -1.81 -29.26 2.28
N ASN A 3 -1.51 -28.30 3.15
CA ASN A 3 -1.84 -26.90 2.95
C ASN A 3 -1.06 -26.38 1.74
N VAL A 4 -1.66 -25.47 0.97
CA VAL A 4 -1.06 -24.92 -0.26
C VAL A 4 -0.47 -23.50 -0.03
N ASN A 5 -0.43 -23.05 1.24
CA ASN A 5 0.21 -21.78 1.59
C ASN A 5 1.73 -21.96 1.66
N VAL A 6 2.44 -20.95 1.21
CA VAL A 6 3.90 -20.96 1.09
C VAL A 6 4.49 -19.73 1.79
N LEU A 7 5.52 -19.94 2.58
CA LEU A 7 6.38 -18.88 3.10
C LEU A 7 7.66 -18.82 2.26
N VAL A 8 7.93 -17.68 1.63
CA VAL A 8 9.14 -17.46 0.84
C VAL A 8 9.98 -16.39 1.53
N VAL A 9 11.23 -16.74 1.88
CA VAL A 9 12.13 -15.80 2.53
C VAL A 9 13.41 -15.64 1.71
N GLY A 10 13.66 -14.38 1.31
CA GLY A 10 14.83 -14.05 0.51
C GLY A 10 15.18 -12.58 0.56
N GLY A 11 16.44 -12.26 0.86
CA GLY A 11 16.95 -10.90 0.86
C GLY A 11 16.79 -10.17 -0.48
N SER A 12 17.11 -8.88 -0.52
CA SER A 12 17.14 -8.14 -1.78
C SER A 12 18.12 -8.80 -2.77
N GLY A 13 17.71 -8.94 -4.04
CA GLY A 13 18.52 -9.61 -5.07
C GLY A 13 18.57 -11.14 -4.97
N SER A 14 17.84 -11.77 -4.05
CA SER A 14 17.80 -13.24 -3.94
C SER A 14 16.99 -13.94 -5.04
N GLY A 15 16.33 -13.18 -5.93
CA GLY A 15 15.56 -13.72 -7.04
C GLY A 15 14.11 -14.07 -6.71
N LYS A 16 13.50 -13.55 -5.63
CA LYS A 16 12.10 -13.81 -5.24
C LYS A 16 11.13 -13.74 -6.43
N SER A 17 11.12 -12.60 -7.13
CA SER A 17 10.24 -12.40 -8.27
C SER A 17 10.60 -13.30 -9.46
N ALA A 18 11.91 -13.48 -9.76
CA ALA A 18 12.39 -14.21 -10.92
C ALA A 18 12.25 -15.74 -10.81
N CYS A 19 12.44 -16.30 -9.61
CA CYS A 19 12.40 -17.76 -9.42
C CYS A 19 11.14 -18.27 -8.72
N TYR A 20 10.29 -17.36 -8.20
CA TYR A 20 9.04 -17.74 -7.53
C TYR A 20 7.81 -17.05 -8.12
N SER A 21 7.69 -15.71 -8.01
CA SER A 21 6.45 -15.01 -8.35
C SER A 21 6.09 -15.13 -9.84
N LYS A 22 7.02 -14.79 -10.74
CA LYS A 22 6.79 -14.88 -12.20
C LYS A 22 6.57 -16.31 -12.69
N PRO A 23 7.38 -17.33 -12.29
CA PRO A 23 7.10 -18.71 -12.69
C PRO A 23 5.72 -19.22 -12.25
N ASN A 24 5.24 -18.82 -11.06
CA ASN A 24 3.91 -19.19 -10.60
C ASN A 24 2.80 -18.52 -11.41
N ALA A 25 2.95 -17.25 -11.81
CA ALA A 25 2.01 -16.56 -12.68
C ALA A 25 1.86 -17.29 -14.03
N TYR A 26 2.96 -17.68 -14.64
CA TYR A 26 2.96 -18.36 -15.95
C TYR A 26 2.35 -19.76 -15.94
N GLN A 27 2.12 -20.37 -14.76
CA GLN A 27 1.41 -21.65 -14.68
C GLN A 27 -0.09 -21.54 -14.94
N MET A 28 -0.68 -20.36 -14.82
CA MET A 28 -2.10 -20.08 -15.13
C MET A 28 -3.10 -21.01 -14.42
N LEU A 29 -2.83 -21.36 -13.17
CA LEU A 29 -3.60 -22.37 -12.41
C LEU A 29 -4.96 -21.89 -11.91
N GLY A 30 -5.19 -20.59 -11.87
CA GLY A 30 -6.42 -19.96 -11.36
C GLY A 30 -6.32 -18.45 -11.45
N SER A 31 -7.10 -17.73 -10.66
CA SER A 31 -6.97 -16.28 -10.50
C SER A 31 -5.76 -15.95 -9.64
N TYR A 32 -5.18 -14.77 -9.86
CA TYR A 32 -4.03 -14.28 -9.14
C TYR A 32 -4.28 -12.91 -8.56
N VAL A 33 -3.77 -12.70 -7.36
CA VAL A 33 -3.66 -11.38 -6.72
C VAL A 33 -2.19 -11.17 -6.36
N PHE A 34 -1.58 -10.18 -6.98
CA PHE A 34 -0.17 -9.85 -6.79
C PHE A 34 -0.01 -8.56 -6.01
N THR A 35 0.87 -8.52 -5.02
CA THR A 35 1.50 -7.26 -4.62
C THR A 35 2.76 -7.08 -5.47
N ASP A 36 2.91 -5.91 -6.05
CA ASP A 36 3.97 -5.60 -7.02
C ASP A 36 4.57 -4.22 -6.73
N PRO A 37 5.51 -4.11 -5.76
CA PRO A 37 6.03 -2.82 -5.31
C PRO A 37 6.68 -1.97 -6.41
N LYS A 38 7.06 -2.57 -7.52
CA LYS A 38 7.79 -1.90 -8.62
C LYS A 38 7.08 -1.93 -9.96
N GLY A 39 5.93 -2.60 -10.08
CA GLY A 39 5.27 -2.84 -11.35
C GLY A 39 5.93 -3.90 -12.25
N GLU A 40 7.06 -4.51 -11.79
CA GLU A 40 7.81 -5.49 -12.59
C GLU A 40 7.05 -6.81 -12.84
N LEU A 41 6.16 -7.20 -11.92
CA LEU A 41 5.32 -8.39 -12.13
C LEU A 41 4.26 -8.11 -13.19
N TYR A 42 3.63 -6.94 -13.15
CA TYR A 42 2.71 -6.49 -14.18
C TYR A 42 3.41 -6.45 -15.54
N ASP A 43 4.53 -5.73 -15.64
CA ASP A 43 5.23 -5.50 -16.90
C ASP A 43 5.62 -6.82 -17.59
N ASP A 44 6.06 -7.81 -16.83
CA ASP A 44 6.51 -9.09 -17.38
C ASP A 44 5.38 -10.12 -17.56
N THR A 45 4.28 -10.06 -16.80
CA THR A 45 3.31 -11.16 -16.78
C THR A 45 1.91 -10.80 -17.28
N ALA A 46 1.49 -9.52 -17.17
CA ALA A 46 0.11 -9.14 -17.46
C ALA A 46 -0.28 -9.35 -18.93
N GLY A 47 0.59 -9.00 -19.86
CA GLY A 47 0.32 -9.19 -21.29
C GLY A 47 0.19 -10.66 -21.67
N TYR A 48 1.05 -11.52 -21.13
CA TYR A 48 0.95 -12.96 -21.36
C TYR A 48 -0.34 -13.55 -20.78
N LEU A 49 -0.73 -13.16 -19.58
CA LEU A 49 -1.98 -13.61 -18.96
C LEU A 49 -3.21 -13.10 -19.74
N LYS A 50 -3.18 -11.84 -20.19
CA LYS A 50 -4.25 -11.24 -21.01
C LYS A 50 -4.49 -12.03 -22.30
N GLU A 51 -3.43 -12.39 -23.01
CA GLU A 51 -3.49 -13.21 -24.24
C GLU A 51 -4.08 -14.60 -23.97
N HIS A 52 -3.91 -15.12 -22.75
CA HIS A 52 -4.47 -16.40 -22.34
C HIS A 52 -5.84 -16.29 -21.64
N GLY A 53 -6.55 -15.16 -21.85
CA GLY A 53 -7.94 -15.00 -21.44
C GLY A 53 -8.14 -14.60 -19.99
N TYR A 54 -7.13 -14.00 -19.36
CA TYR A 54 -7.30 -13.38 -18.04
C TYR A 54 -7.89 -11.97 -18.17
N ASP A 55 -8.79 -11.63 -17.27
CA ASP A 55 -9.14 -10.24 -16.99
C ASP A 55 -8.03 -9.61 -16.15
N ILE A 56 -7.49 -8.48 -16.62
CA ILE A 56 -6.38 -7.79 -15.97
C ILE A 56 -6.92 -6.56 -15.24
N LYS A 57 -6.68 -6.51 -13.93
CA LYS A 57 -7.03 -5.41 -13.05
C LYS A 57 -5.79 -4.85 -12.37
N VAL A 58 -5.75 -3.53 -12.18
CA VAL A 58 -4.59 -2.85 -11.60
C VAL A 58 -5.03 -1.83 -10.55
N LEU A 59 -4.65 -2.03 -9.31
CA LEU A 59 -4.72 -1.00 -8.29
C LEU A 59 -3.32 -0.37 -8.16
N ASN A 60 -3.12 0.83 -8.72
CA ASN A 60 -1.84 1.51 -8.73
C ASN A 60 -1.87 2.73 -7.82
N LEU A 61 -1.27 2.62 -6.64
CA LEU A 61 -1.16 3.71 -5.67
C LEU A 61 0.12 4.55 -5.84
N VAL A 62 1.01 4.15 -6.74
CA VAL A 62 2.21 4.93 -7.12
C VAL A 62 1.86 5.94 -8.20
N ASN A 63 1.11 5.50 -9.19
CA ASN A 63 0.57 6.35 -10.26
C ASN A 63 -0.95 6.15 -10.39
N PRO A 64 -1.74 6.86 -9.56
CA PRO A 64 -3.19 6.67 -9.51
C PRO A 64 -3.92 7.00 -10.81
N ALA A 65 -3.31 7.78 -11.71
CA ALA A 65 -3.84 8.05 -13.04
C ALA A 65 -3.98 6.76 -13.88
N ASN A 66 -3.08 5.79 -13.69
CA ASN A 66 -3.08 4.49 -14.34
C ASN A 66 -3.55 3.36 -13.40
N SER A 67 -4.66 3.58 -12.69
CA SER A 67 -5.24 2.64 -11.72
C SER A 67 -6.70 2.38 -12.01
N ASP A 68 -7.16 1.15 -11.86
CA ASP A 68 -8.57 0.87 -11.66
C ASP A 68 -9.10 1.56 -10.39
N GLY A 69 -10.40 1.81 -10.33
CA GLY A 69 -11.06 2.38 -9.16
C GLY A 69 -11.33 1.35 -8.09
N TYR A 70 -11.09 1.73 -6.84
CA TYR A 70 -11.46 0.96 -5.66
C TYR A 70 -12.05 1.89 -4.61
N ASN A 71 -13.35 1.89 -4.48
CA ASN A 71 -14.08 2.64 -3.47
C ASN A 71 -14.41 1.74 -2.28
N PRO A 72 -13.75 1.92 -1.11
CA PRO A 72 -14.00 1.07 0.05
C PRO A 72 -15.47 1.03 0.51
N LEU A 73 -16.23 2.12 0.29
CA LEU A 73 -17.62 2.21 0.71
C LEU A 73 -18.55 1.35 -0.16
N MET A 74 -18.16 1.05 -1.40
CA MET A 74 -18.92 0.16 -2.29
C MET A 74 -18.72 -1.33 -1.97
N HIS A 75 -17.74 -1.65 -1.14
CA HIS A 75 -17.42 -3.01 -0.70
C HIS A 75 -17.89 -3.32 0.73
N ILE A 76 -18.74 -2.46 1.30
CA ILE A 76 -19.32 -2.70 2.63
C ILE A 76 -20.45 -3.71 2.50
N THR A 77 -20.30 -4.86 3.13
CA THR A 77 -21.30 -5.94 3.20
C THR A 77 -21.84 -6.14 4.61
N SER A 78 -21.14 -5.62 5.61
CA SER A 78 -21.48 -5.77 7.03
C SER A 78 -21.02 -4.56 7.85
N GLU A 79 -21.52 -4.45 9.08
CA GLU A 79 -21.07 -3.43 10.05
C GLU A 79 -19.56 -3.57 10.35
N VAL A 80 -19.04 -4.80 10.33
CA VAL A 80 -17.62 -5.07 10.56
C VAL A 80 -16.74 -4.41 9.49
N ASP A 81 -17.21 -4.31 8.25
CA ASP A 81 -16.45 -3.63 7.18
C ASP A 81 -16.32 -2.13 7.49
N VAL A 82 -17.37 -1.50 8.03
CA VAL A 82 -17.33 -0.10 8.45
C VAL A 82 -16.34 0.09 9.60
N ASP A 83 -16.33 -0.84 10.57
CA ASP A 83 -15.38 -0.83 11.68
C ASP A 83 -13.92 -0.94 11.18
N VAL A 84 -13.65 -1.85 10.25
CA VAL A 84 -12.32 -2.04 9.66
C VAL A 84 -11.86 -0.79 8.91
N ILE A 85 -12.74 -0.19 8.09
CA ILE A 85 -12.43 1.04 7.35
C ILE A 85 -12.09 2.18 8.32
N ALA A 86 -12.99 2.45 9.27
CA ALA A 86 -12.84 3.58 10.18
C ALA A 86 -11.60 3.41 11.08
N HIS A 87 -11.42 2.23 11.66
CA HIS A 87 -10.25 1.91 12.49
C HIS A 87 -8.93 2.06 11.72
N THR A 88 -8.86 1.50 10.51
CA THR A 88 -7.64 1.53 9.70
C THR A 88 -7.31 2.95 9.24
N ILE A 89 -8.31 3.76 8.87
CA ILE A 89 -8.09 5.16 8.48
C ILE A 89 -7.61 5.98 9.67
N VAL A 90 -8.20 5.81 10.83
CA VAL A 90 -7.88 6.64 11.99
C VAL A 90 -6.59 6.18 12.67
N LYS A 91 -6.44 4.89 12.96
CA LYS A 91 -5.32 4.35 13.74
C LYS A 91 -4.18 3.75 12.90
N GLY A 92 -4.48 3.27 11.69
CA GLY A 92 -3.49 2.67 10.80
C GLY A 92 -2.50 3.66 10.16
N GLN A 93 -2.61 4.96 10.47
CA GLN A 93 -1.74 6.02 9.93
C GLN A 93 -0.74 6.55 10.96
N GLU A 94 -0.71 6.01 12.16
CA GLU A 94 0.21 6.47 13.20
C GLU A 94 1.64 6.04 12.89
N ALA A 95 2.57 6.99 13.04
CA ALA A 95 4.00 6.68 13.00
C ALA A 95 4.38 5.87 14.25
N GLU A 96 5.22 4.86 14.08
CA GLU A 96 5.75 4.07 15.18
C GLU A 96 6.25 4.96 16.32
N GLY A 97 5.72 4.75 17.53
CA GLY A 97 6.16 5.43 18.74
C GLY A 97 5.48 6.77 19.06
N LYS A 98 4.50 7.23 18.27
CA LYS A 98 3.64 8.37 18.63
C LYS A 98 2.22 7.86 18.88
N SER A 99 1.93 7.48 20.10
CA SER A 99 0.56 7.25 20.55
C SER A 99 -0.08 8.62 20.80
N SER A 100 -1.07 8.99 19.99
CA SER A 100 -2.01 10.06 20.35
C SER A 100 -2.84 9.60 21.56
N ASP A 101 -3.45 10.54 22.27
CA ASP A 101 -4.40 10.18 23.33
C ASP A 101 -5.56 9.38 22.70
N PRO A 102 -5.76 8.12 23.12
CA PRO A 102 -6.78 7.23 22.55
C PRO A 102 -8.17 7.86 22.49
N PHE A 103 -8.47 8.80 23.37
CA PHE A 103 -9.75 9.51 23.40
C PHE A 103 -10.06 10.22 22.06
N TRP A 104 -9.07 10.86 21.47
CA TRP A 104 -9.29 11.61 20.22
C TRP A 104 -9.50 10.69 19.04
N ASP A 105 -8.71 9.62 18.95
CA ASP A 105 -8.81 8.65 17.87
C ASP A 105 -10.09 7.82 17.97
N ASP A 106 -10.49 7.40 19.18
CA ASP A 106 -11.74 6.66 19.38
C ASP A 106 -12.96 7.49 18.96
N ASN A 107 -12.99 8.78 19.31
CA ASN A 107 -14.08 9.67 18.90
C ASN A 107 -14.03 10.01 17.39
N ALA A 108 -12.84 10.17 16.81
CA ALA A 108 -12.69 10.36 15.36
C ALA A 108 -13.15 9.11 14.58
N GLU A 109 -12.86 7.92 15.09
CA GLU A 109 -13.32 6.65 14.53
C GLU A 109 -14.87 6.56 14.58
N MET A 110 -15.48 6.88 15.72
CA MET A 110 -16.94 6.91 15.86
C MET A 110 -17.59 7.92 14.91
N LEU A 111 -16.99 9.11 14.77
CA LEU A 111 -17.48 10.11 13.82
C LEU A 111 -17.39 9.61 12.38
N LEU A 112 -16.27 9.01 11.98
CA LEU A 112 -16.13 8.47 10.63
C LEU A 112 -17.16 7.37 10.33
N LYS A 113 -17.41 6.47 11.29
CA LYS A 113 -18.49 5.45 11.18
C LYS A 113 -19.85 6.11 10.97
N ALA A 114 -20.17 7.15 11.73
CA ALA A 114 -21.42 7.89 11.59
C ALA A 114 -21.57 8.49 10.19
N LEU A 115 -20.50 9.10 9.65
CA LEU A 115 -20.50 9.70 8.30
C LEU A 115 -20.65 8.65 7.21
N ILE A 116 -19.95 7.51 7.32
CA ILE A 116 -20.07 6.40 6.37
C ILE A 116 -21.51 5.88 6.32
N TYR A 117 -22.12 5.58 7.49
CA TYR A 117 -23.51 5.11 7.56
C TYR A 117 -24.48 6.15 7.03
N TYR A 118 -24.25 7.44 7.28
CA TYR A 118 -25.08 8.52 6.74
C TYR A 118 -25.03 8.54 5.21
N LEU A 119 -23.84 8.51 4.60
CA LEU A 119 -23.68 8.53 3.13
C LEU A 119 -24.34 7.30 2.48
N ILE A 120 -24.17 6.12 3.07
CA ILE A 120 -24.79 4.89 2.54
C ILE A 120 -26.31 4.98 2.56
N ALA A 121 -26.90 5.54 3.63
CA ALA A 121 -28.32 5.62 3.80
C ALA A 121 -29.01 6.70 2.95
N THR A 122 -28.32 7.82 2.68
CA THR A 122 -28.98 9.02 2.15
C THR A 122 -28.48 9.45 0.77
N ARG A 123 -27.30 9.01 0.35
CA ARG A 123 -26.69 9.55 -0.88
C ARG A 123 -26.64 8.51 -2.01
N PRO A 124 -26.68 8.95 -3.29
CA PRO A 124 -26.48 8.08 -4.45
C PRO A 124 -25.04 7.53 -4.47
N GLU A 125 -24.81 6.48 -5.25
CA GLU A 125 -23.53 5.75 -5.27
C GLU A 125 -22.33 6.64 -5.61
N GLU A 126 -22.50 7.60 -6.52
CA GLU A 126 -21.45 8.52 -6.95
C GLU A 126 -20.95 9.44 -5.83
N GLU A 127 -21.74 9.62 -4.77
CA GLU A 127 -21.42 10.45 -3.60
C GLU A 127 -20.98 9.62 -2.39
N ARG A 128 -21.10 8.30 -2.42
CA ARG A 128 -20.69 7.40 -1.35
C ARG A 128 -19.18 7.13 -1.40
N ASN A 129 -18.39 8.10 -0.97
CA ASN A 129 -16.92 8.00 -0.99
C ASN A 129 -16.28 8.72 0.20
N LEU A 130 -14.99 8.43 0.46
CA LEU A 130 -14.26 9.01 1.58
C LEU A 130 -13.97 10.51 1.40
N ALA A 131 -13.92 10.99 0.16
CA ALA A 131 -13.80 12.41 -0.12
C ALA A 131 -15.06 13.18 0.31
N SER A 132 -16.25 12.56 0.20
CA SER A 132 -17.50 13.11 0.76
C SER A 132 -17.48 13.14 2.29
N CYS A 133 -16.89 12.13 2.96
CA CYS A 133 -16.69 12.19 4.40
C CYS A 133 -15.82 13.38 4.81
N ALA A 134 -14.75 13.66 4.06
CA ALA A 134 -13.89 14.81 4.31
C ALA A 134 -14.62 16.15 4.13
N GLU A 135 -15.48 16.27 3.11
CA GLU A 135 -16.30 17.46 2.91
C GLU A 135 -17.35 17.66 4.02
N LEU A 136 -17.97 16.58 4.49
CA LEU A 136 -18.91 16.66 5.63
C LEU A 136 -18.22 17.17 6.91
N VAL A 137 -16.99 16.73 7.18
CA VAL A 137 -16.21 17.21 8.32
C VAL A 137 -15.87 18.70 8.18
N ARG A 138 -15.52 19.17 6.98
CA ARG A 138 -15.25 20.60 6.72
C ARG A 138 -16.50 21.45 6.87
N ALA A 139 -17.62 20.95 6.36
CA ALA A 139 -18.91 21.65 6.43
C ALA A 139 -19.48 21.71 7.86
N ALA A 140 -19.07 20.79 8.73
CA ALA A 140 -19.56 20.70 10.10
C ALA A 140 -19.24 21.92 10.98
N ASN A 141 -18.27 22.73 10.58
CA ASN A 141 -17.75 23.85 11.38
C ASN A 141 -18.54 25.14 11.08
N ASN A 142 -19.87 25.14 11.30
CA ASN A 142 -20.72 26.30 11.06
C ASN A 142 -21.01 27.10 12.34
N ASN A 143 -20.87 28.43 12.21
CA ASN A 143 -20.88 29.44 13.28
C ASN A 143 -22.25 29.77 13.89
N ASN A 144 -23.31 28.99 13.68
CA ASN A 144 -24.68 29.37 14.06
C ASN A 144 -25.27 28.62 15.27
N GLY A 145 -24.41 27.96 16.08
CA GLY A 145 -24.86 27.34 17.33
C GLY A 145 -25.52 25.96 17.22
N THR A 146 -25.92 25.52 16.03
CA THR A 146 -26.36 24.14 15.76
C THR A 146 -25.35 23.51 14.82
N SER A 147 -24.86 22.31 15.13
CA SER A 147 -23.95 21.60 14.25
C SER A 147 -24.72 21.08 13.04
N LEU A 148 -24.23 21.38 11.82
CA LEU A 148 -24.79 20.85 10.58
C LEU A 148 -24.90 19.31 10.63
N LEU A 149 -23.92 18.63 11.22
CA LEU A 149 -23.97 17.17 11.35
C LEU A 149 -25.11 16.70 12.25
N SER A 150 -25.46 17.45 13.33
CA SER A 150 -26.62 17.13 14.16
C SER A 150 -27.93 17.25 13.38
N GLU A 151 -28.06 18.26 12.51
CA GLU A 151 -29.21 18.41 11.63
C GLU A 151 -29.33 17.23 10.68
N LEU A 152 -28.26 16.91 9.94
CA LEU A 152 -28.24 15.79 8.99
C LEU A 152 -28.52 14.44 9.68
N MET A 153 -27.95 14.19 10.85
CA MET A 153 -28.20 12.96 11.59
C MET A 153 -29.63 12.87 12.13
N SER A 154 -30.26 14.00 12.41
CA SER A 154 -31.66 14.06 12.90
C SER A 154 -32.69 13.61 11.87
N GLU A 155 -32.36 13.66 10.58
CA GLU A 155 -33.21 13.20 9.47
C GLU A 155 -33.34 11.66 9.43
N LEU A 156 -32.39 10.95 10.06
CA LEU A 156 -32.39 9.49 10.10
C LEU A 156 -33.26 8.94 11.25
N PRO A 157 -33.73 7.69 11.17
CA PRO A 157 -34.42 7.00 12.28
C PRO A 157 -33.60 7.03 13.57
N PHE A 158 -34.29 7.04 14.73
CA PHE A 158 -33.62 7.19 16.02
C PHE A 158 -32.61 6.06 16.35
N ASP A 159 -32.89 4.85 15.90
CA ASP A 159 -32.08 3.64 16.08
C ASP A 159 -31.06 3.41 14.94
N HIS A 160 -30.94 4.35 13.99
CA HIS A 160 -30.02 4.20 12.88
C HIS A 160 -28.55 4.21 13.36
N PRO A 161 -27.66 3.32 12.84
CA PRO A 161 -26.25 3.25 13.24
C PRO A 161 -25.49 4.56 13.16
N ALA A 162 -25.78 5.42 12.17
CA ALA A 162 -25.20 6.76 12.06
C ALA A 162 -25.47 7.62 13.29
N ARG A 163 -26.74 7.64 13.78
CA ARG A 163 -27.11 8.41 14.97
C ARG A 163 -26.50 7.82 16.25
N THR A 164 -26.47 6.50 16.35
CA THR A 164 -25.88 5.81 17.51
C THR A 164 -24.41 6.15 17.66
N ASN A 165 -23.64 6.12 16.56
CA ASN A 165 -22.22 6.47 16.57
C ASN A 165 -21.99 7.98 16.78
N PHE A 166 -22.88 8.84 16.32
CA PHE A 166 -22.76 10.29 16.47
C PHE A 166 -23.15 10.80 17.85
N LYS A 167 -23.98 10.08 18.59
CA LYS A 167 -24.59 10.53 19.85
C LYS A 167 -23.58 10.96 20.92
N SER A 168 -22.47 10.24 21.08
CA SER A 168 -21.43 10.60 22.06
C SER A 168 -20.69 11.88 21.67
N ILE A 169 -20.62 12.16 20.37
CA ILE A 169 -19.96 13.34 19.80
C ILE A 169 -20.87 14.56 19.91
N GLU A 170 -22.16 14.38 19.70
CA GLU A 170 -23.20 15.42 19.80
C GLU A 170 -23.26 16.07 21.19
N ILE A 171 -23.05 15.28 22.26
CA ILE A 171 -23.08 15.77 23.65
C ILE A 171 -21.75 16.39 24.11
N ALA A 172 -20.71 16.35 23.28
CA ALA A 172 -19.41 16.92 23.63
C ALA A 172 -19.46 18.45 23.71
N SER A 173 -18.61 19.04 24.56
CA SER A 173 -18.46 20.51 24.58
C SER A 173 -18.00 21.01 23.20
N GLU A 174 -18.33 22.26 22.86
CA GLU A 174 -17.95 22.88 21.57
C GLU A 174 -16.45 22.74 21.29
N LYS A 175 -15.59 22.97 22.30
CA LYS A 175 -14.14 22.82 22.17
C LYS A 175 -13.74 21.37 21.88
N THR A 176 -14.36 20.41 22.57
CA THR A 176 -14.11 18.96 22.35
C THR A 176 -14.57 18.54 20.98
N TYR A 177 -15.75 18.97 20.57
CA TYR A 177 -16.32 18.73 19.26
C TYR A 177 -15.40 19.22 18.13
N SER A 178 -14.95 20.49 18.20
CA SER A 178 -14.01 21.06 17.23
C SER A 178 -12.68 20.30 17.18
N SER A 179 -12.20 19.79 18.33
CA SER A 179 -10.97 18.99 18.36
C SER A 179 -11.15 17.62 17.71
N ILE A 180 -12.30 16.97 17.89
CA ILE A 180 -12.64 15.70 17.23
C ILE A 180 -12.71 15.90 15.70
N LEU A 181 -13.39 16.96 15.24
CA LEU A 181 -13.46 17.32 13.82
C LEU A 181 -12.05 17.55 13.24
N SER A 182 -11.19 18.29 13.94
CA SER A 182 -9.81 18.56 13.51
C SER A 182 -8.98 17.28 13.42
N THR A 183 -9.14 16.37 14.39
CA THR A 183 -8.47 15.06 14.36
C THR A 183 -8.88 14.26 13.13
N LEU A 184 -10.19 14.11 12.89
CA LEU A 184 -10.69 13.37 11.75
C LEU A 184 -10.29 14.04 10.42
N GLN A 185 -10.38 15.39 10.34
CA GLN A 185 -9.95 16.16 9.16
C GLN A 185 -8.48 15.88 8.81
N SER A 186 -7.61 15.83 9.82
CA SER A 186 -6.18 15.49 9.61
C SER A 186 -6.01 14.08 9.02
N LYS A 187 -6.78 13.10 9.50
CA LYS A 187 -6.72 11.70 9.01
C LYS A 187 -7.27 11.58 7.58
N LEU A 188 -8.32 12.34 7.25
CA LEU A 188 -8.95 12.34 5.91
C LEU A 188 -8.24 13.23 4.88
N GLY A 189 -7.28 14.06 5.28
CA GLY A 189 -6.57 14.97 4.38
C GLY A 189 -5.86 14.30 3.21
N LYS A 190 -5.57 12.99 3.30
CA LYS A 190 -4.97 12.22 2.21
C LYS A 190 -5.91 12.04 1.01
N PHE A 191 -7.23 12.11 1.23
CA PHE A 191 -8.26 12.06 0.19
C PHE A 191 -8.52 13.40 -0.51
N ASP A 192 -7.75 14.45 -0.16
CA ASP A 192 -7.82 15.75 -0.83
C ASP A 192 -7.06 15.75 -2.16
N SER A 193 -6.08 14.87 -2.32
CA SER A 193 -5.43 14.66 -3.61
C SER A 193 -6.47 14.23 -4.65
N LYS A 194 -6.57 14.95 -5.76
CA LYS A 194 -7.52 14.66 -6.84
C LYS A 194 -7.38 13.21 -7.34
N GLU A 195 -6.16 12.76 -7.53
CA GLU A 195 -5.86 11.43 -8.06
C GLU A 195 -6.29 10.31 -7.10
N ILE A 196 -6.00 10.47 -5.79
CA ILE A 196 -6.42 9.50 -4.78
C ILE A 196 -7.93 9.53 -4.57
N ALA A 197 -8.53 10.73 -4.56
CA ALA A 197 -9.97 10.87 -4.48
C ALA A 197 -10.66 10.15 -5.65
N GLU A 198 -10.14 10.28 -6.87
CA GLU A 198 -10.68 9.61 -8.06
C GLU A 198 -10.60 8.08 -7.94
N VAL A 199 -9.45 7.53 -7.57
CA VAL A 199 -9.27 6.08 -7.40
C VAL A 199 -10.17 5.53 -6.28
N THR A 200 -10.31 6.26 -5.17
CA THR A 200 -11.08 5.81 -4.00
C THR A 200 -12.56 6.20 -4.02
N SER A 201 -13.01 6.88 -5.07
CA SER A 201 -14.42 7.26 -5.27
C SER A 201 -15.08 6.54 -6.46
N THR A 202 -14.28 5.91 -7.33
CA THR A 202 -14.74 5.07 -8.43
C THR A 202 -14.55 3.58 -8.08
N ASN A 203 -15.33 2.69 -8.69
CA ASN A 203 -15.26 1.26 -8.38
C ASN A 203 -15.33 0.41 -9.65
N THR A 204 -14.17 -0.01 -10.18
CA THR A 204 -14.04 -0.89 -11.35
C THR A 204 -13.45 -2.26 -11.00
N ILE A 205 -12.96 -2.44 -9.76
CA ILE A 205 -12.51 -3.72 -9.24
C ILE A 205 -13.68 -4.39 -8.52
N ASN A 206 -14.16 -5.51 -9.06
CA ASN A 206 -15.14 -6.36 -8.40
C ASN A 206 -14.45 -7.62 -7.87
N PHE A 207 -14.50 -7.85 -6.58
CA PHE A 207 -13.85 -9.01 -5.95
C PHE A 207 -14.48 -10.35 -6.32
N GLU A 208 -15.78 -10.37 -6.66
CA GLU A 208 -16.45 -11.58 -7.10
C GLU A 208 -15.93 -12.08 -8.46
N ASP A 209 -15.44 -11.18 -9.31
CA ASP A 209 -14.88 -11.56 -10.61
C ASP A 209 -13.66 -12.47 -10.43
N ILE A 210 -12.84 -12.22 -9.41
CA ILE A 210 -11.69 -13.05 -9.05
C ILE A 210 -12.11 -14.49 -8.71
N ALA A 211 -13.30 -14.64 -8.11
CA ALA A 211 -13.86 -15.93 -7.74
C ALA A 211 -14.54 -16.66 -8.91
N ASN A 212 -15.09 -15.91 -9.87
CA ASN A 212 -15.93 -16.45 -10.94
C ASN A 212 -15.15 -16.86 -12.19
N HIS A 213 -14.14 -16.07 -12.58
CA HIS A 213 -13.34 -16.31 -13.79
C HIS A 213 -11.87 -15.97 -13.55
N LYS A 214 -11.02 -16.37 -14.50
CA LYS A 214 -9.58 -16.12 -14.36
C LYS A 214 -9.29 -14.63 -14.43
N THR A 215 -8.92 -14.05 -13.30
CA THR A 215 -8.55 -12.65 -13.14
C THR A 215 -7.13 -12.56 -12.61
N ALA A 216 -6.35 -11.61 -13.09
CA ALA A 216 -5.04 -11.25 -12.54
C ALA A 216 -5.09 -9.80 -12.07
N LEU A 217 -5.10 -9.62 -10.75
CA LEU A 217 -5.13 -8.33 -10.08
C LEU A 217 -3.71 -7.97 -9.60
N TYR A 218 -3.20 -6.84 -10.06
CA TYR A 218 -1.91 -6.30 -9.68
C TYR A 218 -2.11 -5.10 -8.74
N VAL A 219 -1.55 -5.20 -7.54
CA VAL A 219 -1.58 -4.13 -6.54
C VAL A 219 -0.20 -3.50 -6.49
N ILE A 220 -0.05 -2.36 -7.17
CA ILE A 220 1.21 -1.62 -7.27
C ILE A 220 1.25 -0.57 -6.17
N SER A 221 2.20 -0.70 -5.25
CA SER A 221 2.39 0.20 -4.11
C SER A 221 3.86 0.53 -3.94
N SER A 222 4.17 1.73 -3.46
CA SER A 222 5.57 2.13 -3.25
C SER A 222 6.23 1.35 -2.12
N ASP A 223 7.45 0.91 -2.33
CA ASP A 223 8.34 0.35 -1.30
C ASP A 223 9.04 1.43 -0.46
N THR A 224 9.02 2.68 -0.93
CA THR A 224 9.70 3.83 -0.29
C THR A 224 8.75 4.80 0.41
N HIS A 225 7.46 4.79 0.06
CA HIS A 225 6.45 5.70 0.61
C HIS A 225 5.27 4.93 1.22
N THR A 226 5.13 5.02 2.53
CA THR A 226 4.08 4.33 3.29
C THR A 226 2.75 5.10 3.36
N ALA A 227 2.65 6.25 2.67
CA ALA A 227 1.52 7.17 2.80
C ALA A 227 0.14 6.53 2.56
N TYR A 228 0.07 5.53 1.71
CA TYR A 228 -1.18 4.85 1.32
C TYR A 228 -1.26 3.38 1.77
N ASN A 229 -0.36 2.91 2.64
CA ASN A 229 -0.39 1.53 3.12
C ASN A 229 -1.70 1.18 3.84
N PHE A 230 -2.34 2.15 4.50
CA PHE A 230 -3.66 1.96 5.11
C PHE A 230 -4.73 1.56 4.09
N LEU A 231 -4.67 2.07 2.84
CA LEU A 231 -5.58 1.64 1.77
C LEU A 231 -5.35 0.18 1.38
N LEU A 232 -4.09 -0.28 1.36
CA LEU A 232 -3.76 -1.69 1.11
C LEU A 232 -4.37 -2.58 2.19
N THR A 233 -4.24 -2.18 3.46
CA THR A 233 -4.83 -2.94 4.58
C THR A 233 -6.34 -3.09 4.42
N ILE A 234 -7.06 -2.00 4.12
CA ILE A 234 -8.51 -2.03 3.90
C ILE A 234 -8.83 -2.90 2.67
N PHE A 235 -8.12 -2.69 1.57
CA PHE A 235 -8.32 -3.41 0.32
C PHE A 235 -8.20 -4.93 0.50
N PHE A 236 -7.10 -5.40 1.09
CA PHE A 236 -6.90 -6.82 1.34
C PHE A 236 -7.85 -7.39 2.39
N ALA A 237 -8.18 -6.62 3.44
CA ALA A 237 -9.15 -7.04 4.44
C ALA A 237 -10.53 -7.29 3.82
N GLN A 238 -11.04 -6.35 3.03
CA GLN A 238 -12.33 -6.46 2.34
C GLN A 238 -12.33 -7.55 1.27
N MET A 239 -11.32 -7.58 0.41
CA MET A 239 -11.22 -8.58 -0.66
C MET A 239 -11.19 -10.00 -0.11
N ILE A 240 -10.33 -10.28 0.87
CA ILE A 240 -10.24 -11.61 1.46
C ILE A 240 -11.57 -11.96 2.14
N GLN A 241 -12.20 -11.04 2.87
CA GLN A 241 -13.48 -11.30 3.53
C GLN A 241 -14.59 -11.59 2.52
N GLN A 242 -14.70 -10.81 1.45
CA GLN A 242 -15.71 -11.05 0.41
C GLN A 242 -15.49 -12.36 -0.34
N LEU A 243 -14.25 -12.72 -0.65
CA LEU A 243 -13.94 -14.02 -1.25
C LEU A 243 -14.30 -15.19 -0.32
N TYR A 244 -14.16 -15.01 1.01
CA TYR A 244 -14.58 -16.00 2.01
C TYR A 244 -16.10 -16.12 2.05
N ASN A 245 -16.83 -15.00 2.13
CA ASN A 245 -18.28 -14.97 2.10
C ASN A 245 -18.81 -15.62 0.82
N TYR A 246 -18.24 -15.24 -0.33
CA TYR A 246 -18.59 -15.83 -1.62
C TYR A 246 -18.38 -17.36 -1.65
N ALA A 247 -17.27 -17.84 -1.11
CA ALA A 247 -16.99 -19.27 -1.03
C ALA A 247 -18.03 -19.97 -0.14
N ASP A 248 -18.35 -19.41 1.02
CA ASP A 248 -19.29 -20.00 1.97
C ASP A 248 -20.71 -20.06 1.39
N GLU A 249 -21.15 -19.06 0.62
CA GLU A 249 -22.41 -19.01 -0.09
C GLU A 249 -22.47 -19.97 -1.30
N ASN A 250 -21.32 -20.27 -1.91
CA ASN A 250 -21.22 -21.12 -3.10
C ASN A 250 -20.70 -22.54 -2.82
N GLY A 251 -21.12 -23.13 -1.72
CA GLY A 251 -20.81 -24.52 -1.37
C GLY A 251 -19.45 -24.72 -0.70
N GLY A 252 -18.90 -23.68 -0.08
CA GLY A 252 -17.70 -23.71 0.74
C GLY A 252 -16.41 -23.56 -0.06
N LYS A 253 -16.46 -23.22 -1.37
CA LYS A 253 -15.27 -23.10 -2.20
C LYS A 253 -15.48 -22.14 -3.38
N LEU A 254 -14.44 -21.38 -3.73
CA LEU A 254 -14.43 -20.55 -4.93
C LEU A 254 -14.55 -21.42 -6.21
N LYS A 255 -15.26 -20.93 -7.22
CA LYS A 255 -15.34 -21.57 -8.55
C LYS A 255 -13.96 -21.60 -9.22
N THR A 256 -13.27 -20.47 -9.20
CA THR A 256 -11.89 -20.33 -9.66
C THR A 256 -10.96 -20.23 -8.45
N ARG A 257 -9.98 -21.14 -8.34
CA ARG A 257 -9.00 -21.07 -7.26
C ARG A 257 -8.22 -19.76 -7.34
N THR A 258 -8.01 -19.11 -6.21
CA THR A 258 -7.30 -17.82 -6.14
C THR A 258 -5.97 -17.97 -5.42
N TYR A 259 -4.90 -17.50 -6.06
CA TYR A 259 -3.53 -17.48 -5.55
C TYR A 259 -3.12 -16.06 -5.23
N PHE A 260 -2.89 -15.78 -3.95
CA PHE A 260 -2.30 -14.54 -3.48
C PHE A 260 -0.78 -14.68 -3.48
N ILE A 261 -0.09 -13.93 -4.30
CA ILE A 261 1.37 -13.85 -4.36
C ILE A 261 1.77 -12.48 -3.79
N LEU A 262 2.04 -12.47 -2.48
CA LEU A 262 2.19 -11.26 -1.69
C LEU A 262 3.66 -10.93 -1.51
N ASP A 263 4.27 -10.27 -2.52
CA ASP A 263 5.66 -9.81 -2.44
C ASP A 263 5.75 -8.62 -1.45
N GLU A 264 6.77 -8.60 -0.63
CA GLU A 264 6.95 -7.64 0.49
C GLU A 264 5.69 -7.57 1.38
N PHE A 265 5.17 -8.72 1.80
CA PHE A 265 3.91 -8.87 2.55
C PHE A 265 3.77 -7.91 3.74
N ALA A 266 4.87 -7.63 4.44
CA ALA A 266 4.87 -6.71 5.58
C ALA A 266 4.43 -5.27 5.22
N ASN A 267 4.60 -4.86 3.95
CA ASN A 267 4.23 -3.52 3.51
C ASN A 267 2.71 -3.31 3.38
N ILE A 268 1.92 -4.38 3.36
CA ILE A 268 0.45 -4.29 3.37
C ILE A 268 -0.06 -3.73 4.71
N GLY A 269 0.72 -3.89 5.79
CA GLY A 269 0.29 -3.64 7.15
C GLY A 269 -0.44 -4.85 7.77
N GLN A 270 -1.01 -4.66 8.94
CA GLN A 270 -1.70 -5.73 9.66
C GLN A 270 -3.11 -5.93 9.12
N ILE A 271 -3.31 -6.97 8.33
CA ILE A 271 -4.65 -7.40 7.87
C ILE A 271 -5.39 -8.01 9.07
N PRO A 272 -6.60 -7.53 9.43
CA PRO A 272 -7.37 -8.07 10.55
C PRO A 272 -7.64 -9.58 10.42
N ASP A 273 -7.40 -10.33 11.50
CA ASP A 273 -7.63 -11.78 11.60
C ASP A 273 -6.91 -12.62 10.52
N PHE A 274 -5.80 -12.15 9.97
CA PHE A 274 -5.10 -12.85 8.89
C PHE A 274 -4.60 -14.24 9.31
N ASP A 275 -4.20 -14.42 10.56
CA ASP A 275 -3.81 -15.70 11.16
C ASP A 275 -4.95 -16.74 11.13
N LYS A 276 -6.19 -16.32 11.36
CA LYS A 276 -7.39 -17.15 11.25
C LYS A 276 -7.73 -17.42 9.77
N LYS A 277 -7.64 -16.38 8.93
CA LYS A 277 -7.91 -16.48 7.49
C LYS A 277 -6.95 -17.45 6.82
N ILE A 278 -5.64 -17.32 6.99
CA ILE A 278 -4.66 -18.23 6.38
C ILE A 278 -4.85 -19.69 6.82
N SER A 279 -5.31 -19.93 8.06
CA SER A 279 -5.53 -21.28 8.58
C SER A 279 -6.70 -22.01 7.89
N THR A 280 -7.70 -21.27 7.40
CA THR A 280 -8.93 -21.80 6.80
C THR A 280 -9.02 -21.63 5.28
N SER A 281 -8.04 -20.96 4.67
CA SER A 281 -8.01 -20.59 3.24
C SER A 281 -8.10 -21.77 2.29
N ARG A 282 -7.42 -22.87 2.61
CA ARG A 282 -7.35 -24.07 1.77
C ARG A 282 -8.72 -24.64 1.42
N SER A 283 -9.63 -24.77 2.39
CA SER A 283 -10.98 -25.32 2.16
C SER A 283 -11.76 -24.49 1.15
N ARG A 284 -11.56 -23.19 1.15
CA ARG A 284 -12.22 -22.22 0.27
C ARG A 284 -11.57 -22.10 -1.11
N GLY A 285 -10.47 -22.78 -1.37
CA GLY A 285 -9.76 -22.71 -2.66
C GLY A 285 -8.86 -21.47 -2.77
N ILE A 286 -8.46 -20.90 -1.66
CA ILE A 286 -7.55 -19.75 -1.57
C ILE A 286 -6.17 -20.23 -1.11
N SER A 287 -5.12 -19.72 -1.72
CA SER A 287 -3.72 -20.01 -1.39
C SER A 287 -2.95 -18.71 -1.20
N PHE A 288 -2.17 -18.63 -0.12
CA PHE A 288 -1.31 -17.48 0.17
C PHE A 288 0.16 -17.85 0.01
N SER A 289 0.88 -17.08 -0.78
CA SER A 289 2.34 -17.04 -0.81
C SER A 289 2.80 -15.79 -0.10
N VAL A 290 3.22 -15.95 1.16
CA VAL A 290 3.74 -14.87 2.00
C VAL A 290 5.23 -14.71 1.69
N ILE A 291 5.62 -13.62 1.04
CA ILE A 291 6.98 -13.38 0.58
C ILE A 291 7.59 -12.23 1.41
N LEU A 292 8.75 -12.49 1.99
CA LEU A 292 9.44 -11.61 2.93
C LEU A 292 10.93 -11.50 2.58
N GLN A 293 11.56 -10.40 2.97
CA GLN A 293 13.02 -10.28 2.93
C GLN A 293 13.66 -11.00 4.13
N ASN A 294 13.04 -10.90 5.30
CA ASN A 294 13.45 -11.55 6.54
C ASN A 294 12.24 -11.78 7.46
N LEU A 295 12.40 -12.65 8.44
CA LEU A 295 11.32 -12.98 9.38
C LEU A 295 11.01 -11.86 10.38
N ASP A 296 11.97 -10.96 10.63
CA ASP A 296 11.80 -9.84 11.55
C ASP A 296 10.68 -8.90 11.07
N GLN A 297 10.51 -8.75 9.74
CA GLN A 297 9.42 -7.96 9.15
C GLN A 297 8.04 -8.49 9.51
N LEU A 298 7.85 -9.80 9.48
CA LEU A 298 6.58 -10.42 9.84
C LEU A 298 6.27 -10.24 11.33
N GLU A 299 7.29 -10.43 12.18
CA GLU A 299 7.15 -10.26 13.62
C GLU A 299 6.82 -8.81 14.00
N ALA A 300 7.44 -7.82 13.33
CA ALA A 300 7.15 -6.40 13.57
C ALA A 300 5.68 -6.05 13.30
N VAL A 301 5.07 -6.63 12.24
CA VAL A 301 3.66 -6.34 11.88
C VAL A 301 2.68 -7.23 12.66
N TYR A 302 3.03 -8.48 12.93
CA TYR A 302 2.15 -9.49 13.53
C TYR A 302 2.72 -10.05 14.84
N GLU A 303 3.11 -9.18 15.78
CA GLU A 303 3.83 -9.51 17.03
C GLU A 303 3.44 -10.84 17.68
N LYS A 304 2.13 -11.08 17.88
CA LYS A 304 1.61 -12.28 18.57
C LYS A 304 1.22 -13.42 17.64
N SER A 305 0.98 -13.15 16.37
CA SER A 305 0.40 -14.12 15.43
C SER A 305 1.35 -14.53 14.31
N HIS A 306 2.57 -13.96 14.25
CA HIS A 306 3.55 -14.30 13.21
C HIS A 306 3.88 -15.79 13.15
N GLU A 307 4.06 -16.45 14.31
CA GLU A 307 4.31 -17.90 14.37
C GLU A 307 3.12 -18.71 13.84
N THR A 308 1.89 -18.26 14.13
CA THR A 308 0.67 -18.89 13.60
C THR A 308 0.60 -18.77 12.08
N ILE A 309 0.94 -17.60 11.53
CA ILE A 309 0.99 -17.39 10.08
C ILE A 309 2.04 -18.31 9.44
N MET A 310 3.26 -18.33 9.98
CA MET A 310 4.32 -19.22 9.50
C MET A 310 3.93 -20.69 9.59
N GLY A 311 3.34 -21.11 10.71
CA GLY A 311 2.91 -22.51 10.96
C GLY A 311 1.77 -22.97 10.05
N ASN A 312 1.01 -22.03 9.45
CA ASN A 312 -0.02 -22.30 8.44
C ASN A 312 0.51 -22.30 6.99
N CYS A 313 1.81 -22.15 6.79
CA CYS A 313 2.48 -22.38 5.52
C CYS A 313 3.17 -23.76 5.58
N ASP A 314 2.62 -24.78 4.94
CA ASP A 314 3.20 -26.13 4.95
C ASP A 314 4.54 -26.20 4.17
N THR A 315 4.77 -25.23 3.28
CA THR A 315 6.03 -25.11 2.51
C THR A 315 6.74 -23.83 2.87
N HIS A 316 8.03 -23.94 3.25
CA HIS A 316 8.93 -22.80 3.43
C HIS A 316 10.04 -22.86 2.39
N VAL A 317 10.24 -21.77 1.66
CA VAL A 317 11.29 -21.62 0.63
C VAL A 317 12.30 -20.58 1.11
N PHE A 318 13.52 -21.02 1.39
CA PHE A 318 14.63 -20.15 1.75
C PHE A 318 15.52 -19.87 0.54
N LEU A 319 15.58 -18.61 0.13
CA LEU A 319 16.33 -18.14 -1.03
C LEU A 319 17.66 -17.46 -0.66
N GLY A 320 17.96 -17.36 0.65
CA GLY A 320 19.12 -16.66 1.17
C GLY A 320 18.73 -15.38 1.94
N SER A 321 19.38 -15.15 3.08
CA SER A 321 19.16 -13.97 3.92
C SER A 321 20.43 -13.62 4.71
N ASN A 322 20.60 -12.31 4.97
CA ASN A 322 21.65 -11.80 5.84
C ASN A 322 21.17 -11.56 7.30
N SER A 323 19.83 -11.63 7.56
CA SER A 323 19.29 -11.50 8.91
C SER A 323 19.71 -12.68 9.76
N PHE A 324 20.34 -12.39 10.91
CA PHE A 324 20.83 -13.40 11.85
C PHE A 324 19.67 -14.28 12.36
N LYS A 325 18.57 -13.67 12.76
CA LYS A 325 17.39 -14.36 13.27
C LYS A 325 16.78 -15.30 12.21
N THR A 326 16.71 -14.83 10.97
CA THR A 326 16.20 -15.62 9.84
C THR A 326 17.06 -16.85 9.59
N VAL A 327 18.39 -16.70 9.47
CA VAL A 327 19.27 -17.86 9.22
C VAL A 327 19.35 -18.81 10.41
N GLU A 328 19.23 -18.31 11.64
CA GLU A 328 19.14 -19.15 12.84
C GLU A 328 17.88 -20.01 12.83
N TYR A 329 16.72 -19.43 12.50
CA TYR A 329 15.46 -20.17 12.33
C TYR A 329 15.61 -21.31 11.32
N PHE A 330 16.11 -21.01 10.11
CA PHE A 330 16.26 -22.01 9.05
C PHE A 330 17.33 -23.05 9.36
N SER A 331 18.42 -22.70 10.06
CA SER A 331 19.42 -23.66 10.56
C SER A 331 18.81 -24.64 11.53
N LYS A 332 18.00 -24.16 12.50
CA LYS A 332 17.28 -25.02 13.45
C LYS A 332 16.25 -25.91 12.75
N ALA A 333 15.53 -25.36 11.76
CA ALA A 333 14.54 -26.11 10.99
C ALA A 333 15.16 -27.23 10.13
N LEU A 334 16.42 -27.08 9.67
CA LEU A 334 17.15 -28.12 8.99
C LEU A 334 17.46 -29.34 9.89
N GLY A 335 17.59 -29.08 11.19
CA GLY A 335 17.98 -30.11 12.17
C GLY A 335 19.47 -30.38 12.22
N GLU A 336 19.83 -31.44 12.89
CA GLU A 336 21.21 -31.78 13.21
C GLU A 336 21.58 -33.18 12.71
N LYS A 337 22.87 -33.39 12.50
CA LYS A 337 23.48 -34.71 12.25
C LYS A 337 24.47 -35.05 13.35
N THR A 338 24.57 -36.31 13.64
CA THR A 338 25.61 -36.85 14.53
C THR A 338 26.94 -36.89 13.78
N ILE A 339 27.98 -36.32 14.37
CA ILE A 339 29.36 -36.43 13.89
C ILE A 339 30.22 -37.08 14.97
N THR A 340 31.18 -37.90 14.55
CA THR A 340 32.20 -38.46 15.43
C THR A 340 33.46 -37.64 15.26
N ARG A 341 34.06 -37.23 16.37
CA ARG A 341 35.33 -36.52 16.40
C ARG A 341 36.33 -37.36 17.16
N ASP A 342 37.40 -37.73 16.48
CA ASP A 342 38.52 -38.43 17.10
C ASP A 342 39.38 -37.43 17.84
N ASN A 343 39.42 -37.52 19.17
CA ASN A 343 40.36 -36.78 20.00
C ASN A 343 41.60 -37.64 20.20
N ILE A 344 42.71 -37.25 19.57
CA ILE A 344 44.01 -37.88 19.75
C ILE A 344 44.76 -37.10 20.82
N SER A 345 44.87 -37.67 22.02
CA SER A 345 45.77 -37.15 23.07
C SER A 345 47.15 -37.83 22.97
N VAL A 346 48.17 -37.02 22.73
CA VAL A 346 49.55 -37.44 22.71
C VAL A 346 50.20 -37.10 24.06
N ASN A 347 50.36 -38.08 24.96
CA ASN A 347 51.14 -37.89 26.19
C ASN A 347 52.60 -38.00 25.85
N LYS A 348 53.35 -36.90 25.90
CA LYS A 348 54.82 -36.89 25.87
C LYS A 348 55.36 -36.96 27.30
N ASP A 349 55.57 -38.15 27.79
CA ASP A 349 56.32 -38.32 29.02
C ASP A 349 57.82 -38.14 28.74
N LYS A 350 58.42 -37.12 29.35
CA LYS A 350 59.84 -36.76 29.15
C LYS A 350 60.82 -37.75 29.72
N GLN A 351 60.39 -38.79 30.47
CA GLN A 351 61.26 -39.73 31.14
C GLN A 351 61.29 -41.15 30.57
N MET A 352 60.37 -41.55 29.71
CA MET A 352 60.44 -42.82 28.99
C MET A 352 60.02 -42.63 27.54
N ALA A 353 60.82 -43.09 26.59
CA ALA A 353 60.62 -42.98 25.14
C ALA A 353 59.44 -43.86 24.65
N ARG A 354 58.27 -43.80 25.30
CA ARG A 354 57.01 -44.41 24.86
C ARG A 354 56.00 -43.34 24.62
N GLN A 355 55.69 -43.11 23.36
CA GLN A 355 54.52 -42.33 22.96
C GLN A 355 53.28 -43.19 23.19
N GLY A 356 52.46 -42.82 24.18
CA GLY A 356 51.14 -43.39 24.37
C GLY A 356 50.14 -42.57 23.57
N TYR A 357 49.45 -43.20 22.62
CA TYR A 357 48.30 -42.60 21.91
C TYR A 357 47.02 -43.07 22.62
N SER A 358 46.21 -42.13 23.07
CA SER A 358 44.86 -42.43 23.51
C SER A 358 43.88 -41.77 22.47
N THR A 359 43.12 -42.61 21.78
CA THR A 359 42.04 -42.20 20.91
C THR A 359 40.73 -42.29 21.69
N SER A 360 39.99 -41.20 21.75
CA SER A 360 38.65 -41.16 22.33
C SER A 360 37.69 -40.59 21.27
N ASP A 361 36.72 -41.40 20.88
CA ASP A 361 35.68 -40.99 19.97
C ASP A 361 34.64 -40.19 20.75
N GLN A 362 34.50 -38.92 20.39
CA GLN A 362 33.46 -38.05 20.94
C GLN A 362 32.31 -37.87 19.93
N ILE A 363 31.14 -38.33 20.32
CA ILE A 363 29.92 -38.16 19.52
C ILE A 363 29.34 -36.78 19.81
N MET A 364 29.17 -35.95 18.78
CA MET A 364 28.65 -34.60 18.88
C MET A 364 27.49 -34.38 17.87
N ALA A 365 26.51 -33.62 18.28
CA ALA A 365 25.49 -33.08 17.34
C ALA A 365 26.07 -31.87 16.59
N ARG A 366 25.83 -31.79 15.29
CA ARG A 366 26.19 -30.65 14.46
C ARG A 366 25.00 -30.29 13.58
N ALA A 367 24.63 -29.02 13.53
CA ALA A 367 23.62 -28.52 12.58
C ALA A 367 23.96 -28.98 11.15
N LEU A 368 22.96 -29.41 10.38
CA LEU A 368 23.14 -29.82 8.97
C LEU A 368 23.75 -28.68 8.14
N MET A 369 23.29 -27.45 8.36
CA MET A 369 23.96 -26.21 7.95
C MET A 369 23.90 -25.21 9.09
N THR A 370 25.05 -24.67 9.47
CA THR A 370 25.11 -23.61 10.49
C THR A 370 24.54 -22.29 9.94
N PRO A 371 24.12 -21.33 10.80
CA PRO A 371 23.68 -20.01 10.35
C PRO A 371 24.70 -19.32 9.43
N ASP A 372 25.98 -19.48 9.69
CA ASP A 372 27.07 -18.94 8.89
C ASP A 372 27.18 -19.61 7.50
N GLU A 373 27.00 -20.93 7.44
CA GLU A 373 26.94 -21.66 6.16
C GLU A 373 25.71 -21.25 5.32
N LEU A 374 24.57 -20.99 5.96
CA LEU A 374 23.37 -20.49 5.28
C LEU A 374 23.56 -19.06 4.74
N ARG A 375 24.23 -18.18 5.48
CA ARG A 375 24.54 -16.82 5.00
C ARG A 375 25.48 -16.81 3.80
N ARG A 376 26.36 -17.80 3.70
CA ARG A 376 27.33 -17.98 2.60
C ARG A 376 26.84 -18.94 1.52
N MET A 377 25.58 -19.37 1.59
CA MET A 377 25.02 -20.24 0.55
C MET A 377 25.04 -19.55 -0.80
N ASP A 378 25.44 -20.31 -1.82
CA ASP A 378 25.44 -19.84 -3.22
C ASP A 378 24.06 -19.24 -3.59
N ASN A 379 24.10 -18.09 -4.24
CA ASN A 379 22.86 -17.37 -4.61
C ASN A 379 21.99 -18.14 -5.62
N ASP A 380 22.54 -19.09 -6.34
CA ASP A 380 21.77 -19.94 -7.28
C ASP A 380 21.08 -21.12 -6.58
N LEU A 381 21.28 -21.27 -5.28
CA LEU A 381 20.69 -22.35 -4.50
C LEU A 381 19.55 -21.87 -3.61
N CYS A 382 18.61 -22.76 -3.38
CA CYS A 382 17.53 -22.57 -2.39
C CYS A 382 17.37 -23.82 -1.52
N ILE A 383 16.69 -23.64 -0.39
CA ILE A 383 16.30 -24.75 0.48
C ILE A 383 14.78 -24.73 0.62
N ILE A 384 14.16 -25.86 0.36
CA ILE A 384 12.72 -26.07 0.42
C ILE A 384 12.42 -26.98 1.61
N TYR A 385 11.57 -26.51 2.49
CA TYR A 385 11.02 -27.26 3.61
C TYR A 385 9.56 -27.55 3.32
N GLU A 386 9.21 -28.81 3.25
CA GLU A 386 7.83 -29.25 3.05
C GLU A 386 7.43 -30.10 4.25
N LYS A 387 6.28 -29.82 4.83
CA LYS A 387 5.76 -30.55 5.98
C LYS A 387 5.68 -32.06 5.71
N GLY A 388 6.34 -32.84 6.55
CA GLY A 388 6.38 -34.30 6.43
C GLY A 388 7.48 -34.83 5.50
N LEU A 389 8.27 -33.98 4.86
CA LEU A 389 9.39 -34.35 4.02
C LEU A 389 10.72 -33.87 4.63
N LYS A 390 11.82 -34.50 4.18
CA LYS A 390 13.17 -34.01 4.49
C LYS A 390 13.42 -32.72 3.70
N PRO A 391 14.11 -31.72 4.26
CA PRO A 391 14.49 -30.50 3.52
C PRO A 391 15.26 -30.82 2.23
N ILE A 392 14.96 -30.09 1.18
CA ILE A 392 15.53 -30.26 -0.16
C ILE A 392 16.40 -29.04 -0.48
N LYS A 393 17.68 -29.26 -0.76
CA LYS A 393 18.57 -28.25 -1.33
C LYS A 393 18.56 -28.40 -2.86
N ALA A 394 18.15 -27.34 -3.56
CA ALA A 394 17.95 -27.33 -5.01
C ALA A 394 18.57 -26.08 -5.66
N LYS A 395 18.74 -26.12 -6.98
CA LYS A 395 18.99 -24.92 -7.77
C LYS A 395 17.70 -24.11 -7.90
N LYS A 396 17.83 -22.78 -7.88
CA LYS A 396 16.72 -21.88 -8.18
C LYS A 396 16.28 -22.06 -9.62
N TYR A 397 14.96 -22.01 -9.85
CA TYR A 397 14.38 -22.06 -11.17
C TYR A 397 14.17 -20.62 -11.68
N TYR A 398 14.95 -20.18 -12.62
CA TYR A 398 14.82 -18.87 -13.22
C TYR A 398 14.02 -18.95 -14.51
N TYR A 399 12.90 -18.21 -14.60
CA TYR A 399 12.01 -18.22 -15.77
C TYR A 399 12.74 -17.82 -17.06
N PHE A 400 13.73 -16.93 -16.97
CA PHE A 400 14.50 -16.43 -18.12
C PHE A 400 15.55 -17.42 -18.65
N GLU A 401 15.84 -18.49 -17.95
CA GLU A 401 16.69 -19.58 -18.44
C GLU A 401 15.90 -20.61 -19.28
N THR A 402 14.57 -20.45 -19.34
CA THR A 402 13.73 -21.37 -20.11
C THR A 402 13.60 -20.95 -21.57
N PRO A 403 13.37 -21.87 -22.53
CA PRO A 403 13.12 -21.53 -23.94
C PRO A 403 11.92 -20.59 -24.14
N MET A 404 11.00 -20.55 -23.19
CA MET A 404 9.78 -19.74 -23.19
C MET A 404 10.06 -18.24 -23.12
N ILE A 405 11.26 -17.82 -22.65
CA ILE A 405 11.60 -16.41 -22.48
C ILE A 405 11.41 -15.56 -23.75
N LYS A 406 11.68 -16.14 -24.93
CA LYS A 406 11.50 -15.45 -26.21
C LYS A 406 10.05 -15.04 -26.42
N GLN A 407 9.12 -15.98 -26.17
CA GLN A 407 7.70 -15.74 -26.27
C GLN A 407 7.23 -14.76 -25.19
N LEU A 408 7.70 -14.91 -23.94
CA LEU A 408 7.31 -14.03 -22.85
C LEU A 408 7.71 -12.56 -23.09
N ASN A 409 8.87 -12.33 -23.72
CA ASN A 409 9.32 -10.98 -24.04
C ASN A 409 8.45 -10.26 -25.09
N GLU A 410 7.67 -10.99 -25.88
CA GLU A 410 6.74 -10.41 -26.87
C GLU A 410 5.48 -9.84 -26.21
N TYR A 411 5.17 -10.26 -25.00
CA TYR A 411 3.98 -9.85 -24.25
C TYR A 411 4.28 -8.85 -23.13
N LYS A 412 5.49 -8.27 -23.08
CA LYS A 412 5.81 -7.26 -22.06
C LYS A 412 4.94 -6.01 -22.24
N LEU A 413 4.44 -5.52 -21.12
CA LEU A 413 3.66 -4.30 -21.02
C LEU A 413 4.43 -3.28 -20.16
N ASN A 414 3.85 -2.09 -20.03
CA ASN A 414 4.34 -1.03 -19.14
C ASN A 414 3.18 -0.61 -18.23
N HIS A 415 3.34 -0.79 -16.93
CA HIS A 415 2.33 -0.42 -15.94
C HIS A 415 2.02 1.08 -15.92
N LEU A 416 2.93 1.93 -16.42
CA LEU A 416 2.72 3.37 -16.56
C LEU A 416 1.82 3.74 -17.75
N GLU A 417 1.54 2.79 -18.64
CA GLU A 417 0.69 2.94 -19.82
C GLU A 417 -0.61 2.14 -19.70
N PHE A 418 -0.95 1.67 -18.49
CA PHE A 418 -2.19 0.93 -18.28
C PHE A 418 -3.39 1.80 -18.64
N ASP A 419 -4.20 1.33 -19.59
CA ASP A 419 -5.42 1.99 -20.01
C ASP A 419 -6.55 1.62 -19.05
N VAL A 420 -6.97 2.58 -18.29
CA VAL A 420 -8.00 2.42 -17.24
C VAL A 420 -9.40 2.34 -17.82
N GLY A 421 -9.60 2.81 -19.03
CA GLY A 421 -10.94 2.94 -19.61
C GLY A 421 -11.82 3.95 -18.85
N ASN A 422 -13.13 3.67 -18.81
CA ASN A 422 -14.07 4.50 -18.08
C ASN A 422 -14.23 4.00 -16.63
N ARG A 423 -13.76 4.77 -15.64
CA ARG A 423 -13.93 4.45 -14.21
C ARG A 423 -15.33 4.71 -13.66
N GLY A 424 -16.19 5.37 -14.42
CA GLY A 424 -17.49 5.84 -13.94
C GLY A 424 -17.46 7.29 -13.44
N GLU A 425 -18.62 7.81 -13.13
CA GLU A 425 -18.78 9.14 -12.56
C GLU A 425 -18.70 9.09 -11.04
N TRP A 426 -18.09 10.11 -10.45
CA TRP A 426 -18.08 10.31 -9.02
C TRP A 426 -18.11 11.80 -8.68
N ARG A 427 -18.57 12.14 -7.50
CA ARG A 427 -18.58 13.51 -7.00
C ARG A 427 -18.47 13.53 -5.48
N LYS A 428 -18.03 14.65 -4.94
CA LYS A 428 -18.02 14.90 -3.51
C LYS A 428 -19.39 15.43 -3.08
N PHE A 429 -19.96 14.85 -2.07
CA PHE A 429 -21.14 15.43 -1.43
C PHE A 429 -20.74 16.63 -0.59
N ASN A 430 -21.25 17.82 -0.91
CA ASN A 430 -21.08 19.04 -0.13
C ASN A 430 -22.44 19.58 0.28
N PRO A 431 -22.83 19.45 1.56
CA PRO A 431 -24.13 19.91 2.04
C PRO A 431 -24.33 21.42 1.98
N ASN A 432 -23.24 22.21 1.91
CA ASN A 432 -23.28 23.67 1.79
C ASN A 432 -23.38 24.17 0.34
N ASN A 433 -23.25 23.29 -0.63
CA ASN A 433 -23.39 23.62 -2.05
C ASN A 433 -24.35 22.64 -2.75
N PRO A 434 -25.67 22.80 -2.55
CA PRO A 434 -26.68 21.93 -3.17
C PRO A 434 -26.81 22.11 -4.69
N TYR A 435 -26.11 23.09 -5.28
CA TYR A 435 -26.23 23.48 -6.71
C TYR A 435 -25.19 22.80 -7.61
N PHE A 436 -24.49 21.77 -7.16
CA PHE A 436 -23.56 21.00 -8.00
C PHE A 436 -24.25 20.31 -9.19
N GLU A 437 -25.59 20.23 -9.19
CA GLU A 437 -26.37 19.70 -10.31
C GLU A 437 -26.52 20.71 -11.48
N GLU A 438 -26.42 22.02 -11.21
CA GLU A 438 -26.57 23.06 -12.25
C GLU A 438 -25.28 23.32 -13.05
N GLU A 439 -24.10 22.97 -12.51
CA GLU A 439 -22.84 23.11 -13.27
C GLU A 439 -22.67 22.09 -14.42
N LYS A 440 -23.52 21.05 -14.48
CA LYS A 440 -23.52 20.10 -15.61
C LYS A 440 -24.13 20.65 -16.89
N GLU A 441 -24.83 21.81 -16.86
CA GLU A 441 -25.49 22.44 -18.03
C GLU A 441 -24.74 23.61 -18.66
N GLN A 442 -23.44 23.80 -18.35
CA GLN A 442 -22.66 24.73 -19.17
C GLN A 442 -22.39 24.08 -20.54
N PRO A 443 -22.84 24.68 -21.63
CA PRO A 443 -22.67 24.09 -22.94
C PRO A 443 -21.18 23.92 -23.25
N LYS A 444 -20.79 22.72 -23.70
CA LYS A 444 -19.46 22.37 -24.18
C LYS A 444 -19.03 23.11 -25.47
N ASP A 445 -19.59 24.27 -25.75
CA ASP A 445 -19.30 25.08 -26.95
C ASP A 445 -18.76 26.48 -26.60
N LEU A 446 -17.84 26.58 -25.65
CA LEU A 446 -16.83 27.62 -25.76
C LEU A 446 -15.78 27.11 -26.74
N LYS A 447 -16.01 27.29 -28.04
CA LYS A 447 -14.93 27.35 -29.01
C LYS A 447 -13.96 28.39 -28.46
N VAL A 448 -12.83 27.97 -28.01
CA VAL A 448 -11.68 28.85 -27.84
C VAL A 448 -11.31 29.23 -29.26
N ASP A 449 -11.82 30.39 -29.70
CA ASP A 449 -11.36 31.01 -30.93
C ASP A 449 -9.83 31.08 -30.81
N SER A 450 -9.16 30.58 -31.81
CA SER A 450 -7.68 30.61 -31.81
C SER A 450 -7.26 32.07 -31.69
N LEU A 451 -6.13 32.34 -31.09
CA LEU A 451 -5.55 33.70 -31.00
C LEU A 451 -5.48 34.40 -32.38
N ASP A 452 -5.48 33.65 -33.46
CA ASP A 452 -5.47 34.13 -34.84
C ASP A 452 -6.84 34.69 -35.29
N ASP A 453 -7.97 34.27 -34.69
CA ASP A 453 -9.29 34.78 -34.99
C ASP A 453 -9.56 36.15 -34.32
N LEU A 454 -8.82 36.48 -33.27
CA LEU A 454 -8.87 37.76 -32.56
C LEU A 454 -8.14 38.90 -33.29
N PHE A 455 -7.29 38.60 -34.28
CA PHE A 455 -6.51 39.58 -35.02
C PHE A 455 -6.91 39.78 -36.48
N ASN A 456 -7.96 39.07 -36.97
CA ASN A 456 -8.37 39.12 -38.38
C ASN A 456 -9.69 39.87 -38.65
N ASP A 457 -10.26 40.62 -37.69
CA ASP A 457 -11.53 41.39 -37.87
C ASP A 457 -11.31 42.89 -38.12
N ASP A 458 -10.21 43.29 -38.79
CA ASP A 458 -10.04 44.66 -39.28
C ASP A 458 -9.67 44.66 -40.79
N ASP A 459 -10.67 44.34 -41.64
CA ASP A 459 -10.69 44.82 -43.03
C ASP A 459 -12.10 44.55 -43.63
N ASN A 460 -13.05 45.42 -43.37
CA ASN A 460 -14.13 45.87 -44.30
C ASN A 460 -15.27 46.59 -43.57
N LYS A 461 -15.21 47.92 -43.51
CA LYS A 461 -16.36 48.80 -43.71
C LYS A 461 -15.93 50.25 -43.96
N GLN A 462 -16.22 50.70 -45.17
CA GLN A 462 -16.06 52.05 -45.66
C GLN A 462 -16.94 53.06 -44.95
N GLU A 463 -16.32 54.25 -44.74
CA GLU A 463 -16.86 55.62 -44.82
C GLU A 463 -18.10 56.05 -44.03
N SER A 464 -17.91 56.91 -43.05
CA SER A 464 -18.43 58.28 -43.12
C SER A 464 -17.82 59.19 -42.03
N ASN A 465 -17.39 60.36 -42.51
CA ASN A 465 -16.84 61.55 -41.86
C ASN A 465 -17.37 61.92 -40.45
N GLU A 466 -16.43 62.26 -39.55
CA GLU A 466 -16.28 63.60 -38.95
C GLU A 466 -15.16 63.63 -37.93
N LYS A 467 -14.17 64.54 -38.10
CA LYS A 467 -13.18 64.93 -37.09
C LYS A 467 -13.83 65.91 -36.10
N PRO A 468 -13.45 66.00 -34.80
CA PRO A 468 -12.21 66.65 -34.43
C PRO A 468 -11.50 66.25 -33.11
N LYS A 469 -10.20 66.55 -33.10
CA LYS A 469 -9.30 67.07 -32.04
C LYS A 469 -8.81 66.17 -30.90
N ASN A 470 -7.51 65.90 -31.03
CA ASN A 470 -6.44 65.89 -30.05
C ASN A 470 -6.77 65.96 -28.54
N LYS A 471 -6.36 64.96 -27.83
CA LYS A 471 -5.55 65.13 -26.59
C LYS A 471 -4.59 63.92 -26.44
N THR A 472 -3.30 64.24 -26.53
CA THR A 472 -2.15 63.47 -26.11
C THR A 472 -2.26 63.08 -24.66
N ASN A 473 -2.19 61.81 -24.34
CA ASN A 473 -1.71 61.32 -23.05
C ASN A 473 -0.75 60.17 -23.28
N SER A 474 0.47 60.41 -22.93
CA SER A 474 1.61 59.54 -22.92
C SER A 474 1.37 58.27 -22.07
N ILE A 475 1.63 57.12 -22.69
CA ILE A 475 1.74 55.82 -22.04
C ILE A 475 3.09 55.81 -21.29
N PRO A 476 3.14 55.46 -19.99
CA PRO A 476 4.41 55.24 -19.33
C PRO A 476 4.98 53.89 -19.80
N ASP A 477 6.29 53.89 -20.09
CA ASP A 477 7.08 52.73 -20.43
C ASP A 477 6.96 51.61 -19.41
N ALA A 478 6.78 50.38 -19.90
CA ALA A 478 6.85 49.18 -19.09
C ALA A 478 8.30 48.95 -18.59
N PRO A 479 8.48 48.53 -17.35
CA PRO A 479 9.82 48.25 -16.84
C PRO A 479 10.41 47.04 -17.54
N ILE A 480 11.63 47.17 -18.02
CA ILE A 480 12.49 46.11 -18.57
C ILE A 480 12.78 45.15 -17.43
N LEU A 481 12.40 43.88 -17.60
CA LEU A 481 12.77 42.79 -16.69
C LEU A 481 14.26 42.49 -16.85
N PRO A 482 15.05 42.42 -15.77
CA PRO A 482 16.44 42.00 -15.85
C PRO A 482 16.59 40.52 -16.14
N ASP A 483 17.67 40.17 -16.82
CA ASP A 483 18.04 38.80 -17.22
C ASP A 483 18.13 37.84 -16.04
N SER A 484 17.76 36.58 -16.27
CA SER A 484 17.48 35.52 -15.29
C SER A 484 18.65 35.04 -14.43
N ASP A 485 19.86 35.59 -14.59
CA ASP A 485 21.04 35.10 -13.88
C ASP A 485 21.39 35.88 -12.61
N ASP A 486 20.79 37.07 -12.40
CA ASP A 486 21.04 37.90 -11.19
C ASP A 486 20.10 37.57 -10.01
N PHE A 487 18.98 36.91 -10.26
CA PHE A 487 17.98 36.63 -9.21
C PHE A 487 18.37 35.48 -8.27
N SER A 488 19.24 34.57 -8.66
CA SER A 488 19.66 33.43 -7.83
C SER A 488 20.71 33.84 -6.78
N TYR A 489 21.52 34.87 -7.08
CA TYR A 489 22.61 35.30 -6.19
C TYR A 489 22.13 36.13 -4.99
N ASP A 490 21.09 36.92 -5.17
CA ASP A 490 20.53 37.75 -4.08
C ASP A 490 19.72 36.94 -3.06
N ILE A 491 18.98 35.90 -3.52
CA ILE A 491 18.20 35.02 -2.62
C ILE A 491 19.11 34.16 -1.75
N GLN A 492 20.24 33.71 -2.30
CA GLN A 492 21.20 32.90 -1.55
C GLN A 492 21.87 33.72 -0.43
N LYS A 493 22.18 34.97 -0.72
CA LYS A 493 22.79 35.90 0.24
C LYS A 493 21.82 36.32 1.35
N GLU A 494 20.53 36.46 1.03
CA GLU A 494 19.48 36.78 2.00
C GLU A 494 19.14 35.56 2.88
N LEU A 495 19.22 34.33 2.34
CA LEU A 495 19.09 33.09 3.09
C LEU A 495 20.26 32.84 4.05
N GLU A 496 21.50 33.11 3.62
CA GLU A 496 22.69 33.01 4.47
C GLU A 496 22.64 34.05 5.61
N ALA A 497 22.24 35.29 5.32
CA ALA A 497 22.08 36.34 6.36
C ALA A 497 21.00 35.99 7.40
N LYS A 498 19.87 35.41 6.96
CA LYS A 498 18.82 34.93 7.88
C LYS A 498 19.21 33.68 8.65
N PHE A 499 20.03 32.81 8.08
CA PHE A 499 20.56 31.66 8.78
C PHE A 499 21.52 32.05 9.91
N ASP A 500 22.41 33.00 9.63
CA ASP A 500 23.33 33.54 10.65
C ASP A 500 22.60 34.33 11.76
N GLU A 501 21.49 35.00 11.46
CA GLU A 501 20.62 35.66 12.42
C GLU A 501 19.86 34.71 13.34
N LEU A 502 19.43 33.56 12.81
CA LEU A 502 18.64 32.55 13.53
C LEU A 502 19.49 31.53 14.30
N PHE A 503 20.69 31.25 13.84
CA PHE A 503 21.58 30.21 14.37
C PHE A 503 22.98 30.70 14.69
N GLY A 504 23.13 32.02 14.94
CA GLY A 504 24.40 32.69 15.24
C GLY A 504 25.24 31.88 16.23
N THR A 505 26.43 31.54 15.81
CA THR A 505 27.44 30.80 16.58
C THR A 505 27.79 31.51 17.88
N GLU A 506 27.48 30.88 19.01
CA GLU A 506 28.10 31.21 20.29
C GLU A 506 29.62 31.05 20.16
N GLY A 507 30.32 32.17 20.29
CA GLY A 507 31.76 32.26 20.20
C GLY A 507 32.43 31.42 21.29
N SER A 508 33.30 30.55 20.87
CA SER A 508 34.27 29.87 21.73
C SER A 508 35.34 30.86 22.21
N ASP A 509 35.18 31.39 23.41
CA ASP A 509 36.27 32.00 24.15
C ASP A 509 37.03 30.94 24.94
N THR A 510 38.15 30.51 24.39
CA THR A 510 39.19 29.84 25.16
C THR A 510 40.36 30.78 25.36
N SER A 511 40.37 31.50 26.47
CA SER A 511 41.59 32.11 26.99
C SER A 511 42.13 31.31 28.17
N ASN A 512 43.29 30.73 27.92
CA ASN A 512 44.36 30.34 28.83
C ASN A 512 44.46 31.17 30.09
N LYS A 513 44.58 30.56 31.31
CA LYS A 513 45.65 30.84 32.28
C LYS A 513 45.67 29.84 33.44
N ASN A 514 46.82 29.17 33.56
CA ASN A 514 47.64 28.81 34.72
C ASN A 514 46.99 28.61 36.11
N SER A 515 47.09 27.39 36.67
CA SER A 515 47.92 27.00 37.81
C SER A 515 47.85 25.52 38.00
#